data_1f6fbb8c9388b5bda2a66965376e0d1b
#
_entry.id   1f6fbb8c9388b5bda2a66965376e0d1b
#
_cell.length_a   1.000
_cell.length_b   1.000
_cell.length_c   1.000
_cell.angle_alpha   90.00
_cell.angle_beta   90.00
_cell.angle_gamma   90.00
#
_symmetry.space_group_name_H-M   'P 1'
#
loop_
_entity.id
_entity.type
_entity.pdbx_description
1 polymer ?
#
loop_
_entity_poly.entity_id
_entity_poly.type
_entity_poly.pdbx_seq_one_letter_code
_entity_poly.pdbx_strand_id
1 'polypeptide(L)'
;ELLDSLGSIKQTYDEHIVPSLDDPLQLRLFNTYRSYLYPENCPVPLTLHSDNRGSLFEGIKTLNGGQGFFSTTHSGIIRGRHYHRFKVERFLVVSGQADIRIRRMFDDKVVTFSVRGNEPCFVDIPTLHTHEIQNTGTEELLTFFWSHELFNPDNPDTIASAVILEEN
;
A
#
# COMPACT_ATOMS: atom_id res chain seq x y z
N GLU A 1 24.51 16.73 -17.52
CA GLU A 1 24.68 15.47 -16.77
C GLU A 1 24.42 15.65 -15.27
N LEU A 2 25.26 16.40 -14.49
CA LEU A 2 25.01 16.60 -13.04
C LEU A 2 23.74 17.42 -12.77
N LEU A 3 23.52 18.50 -13.51
CA LEU A 3 22.31 19.32 -13.38
C LEU A 3 21.05 18.55 -13.77
N ASP A 4 21.14 17.68 -14.78
CA ASP A 4 20.01 16.85 -15.22
C ASP A 4 19.66 15.83 -14.13
N SER A 5 20.68 15.21 -13.50
CA SER A 5 20.47 14.30 -12.36
C SER A 5 19.81 14.99 -11.17
N LEU A 6 20.27 16.19 -10.80
CA LEU A 6 19.68 16.98 -9.73
C LEU A 6 18.24 17.43 -10.08
N GLY A 7 18.00 17.79 -11.34
CA GLY A 7 16.66 18.12 -11.83
C GLY A 7 15.69 16.96 -11.71
N SER A 8 16.12 15.74 -12.11
CA SER A 8 15.34 14.52 -11.99
C SER A 8 15.07 14.15 -10.52
N ILE A 9 16.09 14.25 -9.67
CA ILE A 9 15.94 14.01 -8.21
C ILE A 9 14.90 14.97 -7.63
N LYS A 10 15.00 16.26 -7.94
CA LYS A 10 14.07 17.28 -7.47
C LYS A 10 12.65 16.96 -7.91
N GLN A 11 12.42 16.72 -9.21
CA GLN A 11 11.11 16.43 -9.78
C GLN A 11 10.47 15.23 -9.09
N THR A 12 11.22 14.11 -8.94
CA THR A 12 10.73 12.89 -8.31
C THR A 12 10.39 13.13 -6.83
N TYR A 13 11.23 13.87 -6.11
CA TYR A 13 11.04 14.11 -4.69
C TYR A 13 9.93 15.12 -4.39
N ASP A 14 9.68 16.07 -5.29
CA ASP A 14 8.54 17.00 -5.20
C ASP A 14 7.18 16.24 -5.27
N GLU A 15 7.16 15.05 -5.90
CA GLU A 15 6.02 14.13 -5.92
C GLU A 15 5.98 13.17 -4.71
N HIS A 16 6.83 13.42 -3.71
CA HIS A 16 7.01 12.57 -2.52
C HIS A 16 7.48 11.14 -2.85
N ILE A 17 8.17 10.97 -3.98
CA ILE A 17 8.74 9.69 -4.41
C ILE A 17 10.24 9.70 -4.11
N VAL A 18 10.73 8.67 -3.42
CA VAL A 18 12.15 8.45 -3.26
C VAL A 18 12.71 7.95 -4.60
N PRO A 19 13.71 8.62 -5.19
CA PRO A 19 14.30 8.19 -6.46
C PRO A 19 15.01 6.84 -6.34
N SER A 20 15.42 6.23 -7.46
CA SER A 20 16.28 5.06 -7.43
C SER A 20 17.58 5.37 -6.70
N LEU A 21 17.96 4.52 -5.74
CA LEU A 21 19.16 4.65 -4.92
C LEU A 21 20.20 3.57 -5.23
N ASP A 22 20.03 2.83 -6.33
CA ASP A 22 20.91 1.73 -6.73
C ASP A 22 22.29 2.23 -7.20
N ASP A 23 22.32 3.43 -7.80
CA ASP A 23 23.55 4.09 -8.18
C ASP A 23 24.14 4.88 -6.99
N PRO A 24 25.39 4.61 -6.58
CA PRO A 24 26.04 5.32 -5.47
C PRO A 24 26.13 6.85 -5.68
N LEU A 25 26.24 7.32 -6.93
CA LEU A 25 26.23 8.76 -7.22
C LEU A 25 24.85 9.36 -6.97
N GLN A 26 23.79 8.72 -7.45
CA GLN A 26 22.41 9.16 -7.23
C GLN A 26 22.09 9.20 -5.74
N LEU A 27 22.49 8.18 -4.97
CA LEU A 27 22.32 8.17 -3.51
C LEU A 27 23.00 9.36 -2.84
N ARG A 28 24.26 9.66 -3.22
CA ARG A 28 25.00 10.80 -2.64
C ARG A 28 24.37 12.14 -3.01
N LEU A 29 23.97 12.32 -4.27
CA LEU A 29 23.29 13.51 -4.74
C LEU A 29 21.97 13.72 -4.02
N PHE A 30 21.17 12.68 -3.87
CA PHE A 30 19.89 12.73 -3.15
C PHE A 30 20.09 13.08 -1.67
N ASN A 31 21.08 12.49 -1.00
CA ASN A 31 21.38 12.83 0.39
C ASN A 31 21.83 14.28 0.53
N THR A 32 22.67 14.77 -0.38
CA THR A 32 23.10 16.16 -0.41
C THR A 32 21.90 17.09 -0.65
N TYR A 33 21.05 16.79 -1.65
CA TYR A 33 19.86 17.55 -1.95
C TYR A 33 18.96 17.69 -0.72
N ARG A 34 18.63 16.58 -0.04
CA ARG A 34 17.80 16.59 1.16
C ARG A 34 18.41 17.39 2.32
N SER A 35 19.73 17.40 2.45
CA SER A 35 20.39 18.15 3.52
C SER A 35 20.21 19.66 3.38
N TYR A 36 20.01 20.16 2.15
CA TYR A 36 19.69 21.56 1.88
C TYR A 36 18.21 21.90 2.07
N LEU A 37 17.33 20.92 2.08
CA LEU A 37 15.91 21.11 2.34
C LEU A 37 15.57 21.14 3.83
N TYR A 38 16.42 20.53 4.65
CA TYR A 38 16.23 20.46 6.10
C TYR A 38 16.69 21.77 6.78
N PRO A 39 15.99 22.28 7.81
CA PRO A 39 14.72 21.74 8.37
C PRO A 39 13.44 22.30 7.72
N GLU A 40 13.56 23.26 6.81
CA GLU A 40 12.45 24.09 6.33
C GLU A 40 11.34 23.27 5.66
N ASN A 41 11.71 22.16 5.01
CA ASN A 41 10.75 21.26 4.33
C ASN A 41 10.29 20.11 5.22
N CYS A 42 10.44 20.20 6.54
CA CYS A 42 10.01 19.15 7.47
C CYS A 42 9.14 19.72 8.60
N PRO A 43 8.07 19.02 9.03
CA PRO A 43 7.56 17.78 8.47
C PRO A 43 6.82 17.94 7.15
N VAL A 44 6.85 16.91 6.29
CA VAL A 44 6.06 16.88 5.04
C VAL A 44 4.67 16.32 5.34
N PRO A 45 3.59 17.08 5.12
CA PRO A 45 2.23 16.58 5.34
C PRO A 45 1.85 15.58 4.25
N LEU A 46 1.11 14.52 4.63
CA LEU A 46 0.57 13.53 3.72
C LEU A 46 -0.92 13.79 3.47
N THR A 47 -1.38 13.45 2.28
CA THR A 47 -2.80 13.53 1.95
C THR A 47 -3.57 12.39 2.61
N LEU A 48 -4.49 12.73 3.50
CA LEU A 48 -5.39 11.76 4.13
C LEU A 48 -6.67 11.66 3.31
N HIS A 49 -6.96 10.47 2.81
CA HIS A 49 -8.22 10.13 2.14
C HIS A 49 -9.13 9.41 3.12
N SER A 50 -10.31 9.97 3.40
CA SER A 50 -11.26 9.42 4.38
C SER A 50 -12.65 9.22 3.77
N ASP A 51 -13.29 8.11 4.13
CA ASP A 51 -14.69 7.81 3.82
C ASP A 51 -15.37 7.10 5.00
N ASN A 52 -16.58 6.58 4.80
CA ASN A 52 -17.33 5.87 5.84
C ASN A 52 -16.71 4.53 6.29
N ARG A 53 -15.67 4.06 5.64
CA ARG A 53 -14.95 2.83 5.97
C ARG A 53 -13.76 3.09 6.90
N GLY A 54 -13.23 4.32 6.92
CA GLY A 54 -12.03 4.73 7.63
C GLY A 54 -11.15 5.62 6.75
N SER A 55 -9.85 5.66 7.03
CA SER A 55 -8.90 6.53 6.35
C SER A 55 -7.78 5.77 5.66
N LEU A 56 -7.11 6.42 4.70
CA LEU A 56 -5.96 5.87 3.96
C LEU A 56 -4.99 6.99 3.61
N PHE A 57 -3.71 6.73 3.73
CA PHE A 57 -2.65 7.62 3.24
C PHE A 57 -1.43 6.84 2.73
N GLU A 58 -0.78 7.40 1.73
CA GLU A 58 0.47 6.86 1.18
C GLU A 58 1.64 7.34 2.03
N GLY A 59 2.30 6.41 2.75
CA GLY A 59 3.40 6.73 3.64
C GLY A 59 4.76 6.67 2.98
N ILE A 60 4.93 5.78 2.01
CA ILE A 60 6.20 5.55 1.31
C ILE A 60 5.92 5.30 -0.18
N LYS A 61 6.63 6.04 -1.04
CA LYS A 61 6.68 5.80 -2.50
C LYS A 61 8.13 5.78 -2.93
N THR A 62 8.51 4.77 -3.73
CA THR A 62 9.88 4.63 -4.26
C THR A 62 9.85 4.18 -5.71
N LEU A 63 10.77 4.64 -6.54
CA LEU A 63 10.79 4.24 -7.95
C LEU A 63 11.05 2.74 -8.13
N ASN A 64 11.92 2.16 -7.30
CA ASN A 64 12.37 0.77 -7.46
C ASN A 64 11.77 -0.21 -6.44
N GLY A 65 11.01 0.27 -5.46
CA GLY A 65 10.48 -0.56 -4.38
C GLY A 65 8.97 -0.48 -4.21
N GLY A 66 8.27 0.17 -5.14
CA GLY A 66 6.83 0.34 -5.09
C GLY A 66 6.36 1.35 -4.05
N GLN A 67 5.20 1.10 -3.47
CA GLN A 67 4.62 1.99 -2.46
C GLN A 67 4.07 1.24 -1.27
N GLY A 68 4.12 1.91 -0.11
CA GLY A 68 3.50 1.47 1.13
C GLY A 68 2.48 2.50 1.61
N PHE A 69 1.32 2.02 2.01
CA PHE A 69 0.26 2.88 2.53
C PHE A 69 -0.39 2.29 3.77
N PHE A 70 -0.89 3.18 4.60
CA PHE A 70 -1.60 2.83 5.82
C PHE A 70 -3.09 3.05 5.63
N SER A 71 -3.88 2.16 6.20
CA SER A 71 -5.33 2.27 6.19
C SER A 71 -5.89 1.98 7.57
N THR A 72 -6.78 2.85 8.04
CA THR A 72 -7.65 2.52 9.15
C THR A 72 -8.97 1.98 8.62
N THR A 73 -9.61 1.07 9.38
CA THR A 73 -10.89 0.48 9.01
C THR A 73 -11.76 0.34 10.26
N HIS A 74 -12.95 0.92 10.20
CA HIS A 74 -13.92 0.86 11.31
C HIS A 74 -14.38 -0.57 11.59
N SER A 75 -14.81 -0.84 12.82
CA SER A 75 -15.32 -2.15 13.25
C SER A 75 -16.40 -2.70 12.31
N GLY A 76 -16.29 -3.98 11.95
CA GLY A 76 -17.21 -4.69 11.08
C GLY A 76 -17.07 -4.38 9.58
N ILE A 77 -16.32 -3.35 9.20
CA ILE A 77 -16.19 -2.91 7.80
C ILE A 77 -15.25 -3.83 7.03
N ILE A 78 -15.57 -4.01 5.75
CA ILE A 78 -14.80 -4.77 4.78
C ILE A 78 -14.21 -3.81 3.74
N ARG A 79 -12.92 -4.01 3.41
CA ARG A 79 -12.22 -3.37 2.29
C ARG A 79 -11.71 -4.44 1.32
N GLY A 80 -11.37 -4.03 0.08
CA GLY A 80 -10.93 -4.92 -0.99
C GLY A 80 -12.10 -5.31 -1.89
N ARG A 81 -12.35 -6.62 -2.09
CA ARG A 81 -13.30 -7.19 -3.06
C ARG A 81 -12.86 -6.93 -4.49
N HIS A 82 -11.59 -7.23 -4.74
CA HIS A 82 -10.99 -7.12 -6.06
C HIS A 82 -9.85 -8.14 -6.21
N TYR A 83 -9.35 -8.28 -7.42
CA TYR A 83 -8.14 -9.03 -7.72
C TYR A 83 -7.21 -8.23 -8.63
N HIS A 84 -5.97 -8.67 -8.70
CA HIS A 84 -4.92 -8.12 -9.57
C HIS A 84 -4.45 -9.18 -10.57
N ARG A 85 -4.07 -8.76 -11.76
CA ARG A 85 -3.48 -9.62 -12.77
C ARG A 85 -1.95 -9.69 -12.68
N PHE A 86 -1.32 -8.61 -12.27
CA PHE A 86 0.13 -8.45 -12.26
C PHE A 86 0.66 -7.86 -10.94
N LYS A 87 -0.14 -7.06 -10.25
CA LYS A 87 0.28 -6.38 -9.02
C LYS A 87 0.55 -7.39 -7.90
N VAL A 88 1.72 -7.27 -7.27
CA VAL A 88 2.06 -8.00 -6.06
C VAL A 88 1.71 -7.12 -4.86
N GLU A 89 0.96 -7.67 -3.92
CA GLU A 89 0.59 -6.99 -2.69
C GLU A 89 0.91 -7.82 -1.46
N ARG A 90 1.26 -7.13 -0.38
CA ARG A 90 1.50 -7.69 0.96
C ARG A 90 0.72 -6.91 1.99
N PHE A 91 -0.02 -7.62 2.83
CA PHE A 91 -0.84 -7.06 3.90
C PHE A 91 -0.25 -7.38 5.26
N LEU A 92 -0.20 -6.37 6.15
CA LEU A 92 0.18 -6.53 7.55
C LEU A 92 -0.88 -5.84 8.40
N VAL A 93 -1.38 -6.53 9.43
CA VAL A 93 -2.17 -5.90 10.49
C VAL A 93 -1.21 -5.34 11.53
N VAL A 94 -1.25 -4.02 11.72
CA VAL A 94 -0.38 -3.29 12.67
C VAL A 94 -1.03 -3.20 14.05
N SER A 95 -2.36 -2.98 14.07
CA SER A 95 -3.15 -2.91 15.30
C SER A 95 -4.58 -3.37 15.02
N GLY A 96 -5.23 -3.99 16.00
CA GLY A 96 -6.58 -4.55 15.86
C GLY A 96 -6.58 -6.01 15.44
N GLN A 97 -7.75 -6.47 14.96
CA GLN A 97 -7.99 -7.87 14.52
C GLN A 97 -8.70 -7.86 13.19
N ALA A 98 -8.30 -8.76 12.29
CA ALA A 98 -8.89 -8.87 10.97
C ALA A 98 -8.98 -10.30 10.47
N ASP A 99 -9.96 -10.54 9.62
CA ASP A 99 -10.00 -11.69 8.72
C ASP A 99 -9.62 -11.22 7.31
N ILE A 100 -8.57 -11.82 6.75
CA ILE A 100 -8.17 -11.68 5.36
C ILE A 100 -8.70 -12.91 4.63
N ARG A 101 -9.62 -12.69 3.69
CA ARG A 101 -10.21 -13.77 2.90
C ARG A 101 -9.72 -13.68 1.47
N ILE A 102 -9.33 -14.83 0.94
CA ILE A 102 -8.76 -14.94 -0.40
C ILE A 102 -9.43 -16.09 -1.12
N ARG A 103 -9.85 -15.87 -2.36
CA ARG A 103 -10.39 -16.89 -3.26
C ARG A 103 -9.72 -16.80 -4.62
N ARG A 104 -9.21 -17.93 -5.12
CA ARG A 104 -8.68 -18.01 -6.48
C ARG A 104 -9.80 -17.78 -7.50
N MET A 105 -9.49 -17.05 -8.59
CA MET A 105 -10.43 -16.90 -9.69
C MET A 105 -10.82 -18.27 -10.26
N PHE A 106 -12.09 -18.44 -10.60
CA PHE A 106 -12.69 -19.68 -11.11
C PHE A 106 -12.67 -20.87 -10.11
N ASP A 107 -12.51 -20.56 -8.81
CA ASP A 107 -12.61 -21.52 -7.70
C ASP A 107 -13.62 -20.96 -6.68
N ASP A 108 -14.35 -21.84 -6.01
CA ASP A 108 -15.34 -21.45 -4.99
C ASP A 108 -14.74 -21.48 -3.58
N LYS A 109 -13.56 -22.09 -3.41
CA LYS A 109 -12.91 -22.24 -2.12
C LYS A 109 -12.37 -20.92 -1.61
N VAL A 110 -12.91 -20.43 -0.51
CA VAL A 110 -12.39 -19.27 0.24
C VAL A 110 -11.42 -19.75 1.31
N VAL A 111 -10.23 -19.14 1.36
CA VAL A 111 -9.26 -19.30 2.44
C VAL A 111 -9.34 -18.08 3.33
N THR A 112 -9.42 -18.26 4.64
CA THR A 112 -9.46 -17.17 5.63
C THR A 112 -8.23 -17.24 6.53
N PHE A 113 -7.56 -16.09 6.67
CA PHE A 113 -6.47 -15.88 7.62
C PHE A 113 -6.95 -14.90 8.70
N SER A 114 -7.15 -15.39 9.94
CA SER A 114 -7.43 -14.53 11.08
C SER A 114 -6.11 -14.04 11.66
N VAL A 115 -5.91 -12.72 11.65
CA VAL A 115 -4.64 -12.07 11.98
C VAL A 115 -4.84 -10.96 13.02
N ARG A 116 -3.78 -10.66 13.80
CA ARG A 116 -3.83 -9.67 14.88
C ARG A 116 -2.55 -8.85 14.92
N GLY A 117 -2.65 -7.58 15.26
CA GLY A 117 -1.51 -6.67 15.33
C GLY A 117 -0.49 -7.02 16.43
N ASN A 118 -0.90 -7.70 17.52
CA ASN A 118 0.01 -8.16 18.57
C ASN A 118 0.74 -9.49 18.22
N GLU A 119 0.41 -10.11 17.09
CA GLU A 119 1.06 -11.29 16.55
C GLU A 119 1.55 -10.99 15.12
N PRO A 120 2.65 -10.21 14.96
CA PRO A 120 3.06 -9.68 13.66
C PRO A 120 3.27 -10.78 12.62
N CYS A 121 2.53 -10.67 11.53
CA CYS A 121 2.64 -11.55 10.37
C CYS A 121 2.27 -10.77 9.10
N PHE A 122 2.58 -11.33 7.96
CA PHE A 122 2.11 -10.80 6.68
C PHE A 122 1.31 -11.86 5.90
N VAL A 123 0.46 -11.37 5.03
CA VAL A 123 -0.25 -12.18 4.03
C VAL A 123 0.07 -11.62 2.66
N ASP A 124 0.69 -12.42 1.81
CA ASP A 124 0.91 -12.08 0.40
C ASP A 124 -0.35 -12.42 -0.40
N ILE A 125 -0.76 -11.48 -1.24
CA ILE A 125 -1.92 -11.65 -2.11
C ILE A 125 -1.43 -12.13 -3.47
N PRO A 126 -1.73 -13.38 -3.86
CA PRO A 126 -1.34 -13.88 -5.16
C PRO A 126 -2.16 -13.20 -6.28
N THR A 127 -1.57 -13.03 -7.45
CA THR A 127 -2.29 -12.59 -8.64
C THR A 127 -3.44 -13.54 -8.99
N LEU A 128 -4.49 -13.03 -9.62
CA LEU A 128 -5.71 -13.78 -9.95
C LEU A 128 -6.42 -14.39 -8.73
N HIS A 129 -6.24 -13.79 -7.56
CA HIS A 129 -6.99 -14.14 -6.36
C HIS A 129 -7.76 -12.91 -5.88
N THR A 130 -9.08 -13.02 -5.84
CA THR A 130 -9.91 -11.99 -5.21
C THR A 130 -9.71 -12.04 -3.71
N HIS A 131 -9.63 -10.88 -3.10
CA HIS A 131 -9.34 -10.76 -1.68
C HIS A 131 -10.11 -9.63 -1.02
N GLU A 132 -10.30 -9.77 0.27
CA GLU A 132 -10.87 -8.74 1.13
C GLU A 132 -10.27 -8.83 2.53
N ILE A 133 -10.29 -7.72 3.26
CA ILE A 133 -9.95 -7.65 4.68
C ILE A 133 -11.13 -7.09 5.44
N GLN A 134 -11.54 -7.77 6.50
CA GLN A 134 -12.61 -7.34 7.41
C GLN A 134 -12.03 -7.03 8.78
N ASN A 135 -12.38 -5.88 9.35
CA ASN A 135 -12.14 -5.63 10.76
C ASN A 135 -13.11 -6.47 11.60
N THR A 136 -12.60 -7.47 12.31
CA THR A 136 -13.38 -8.37 13.20
C THR A 136 -13.30 -7.96 14.66
N GLY A 137 -12.51 -6.91 14.98
CA GLY A 137 -12.41 -6.33 16.32
C GLY A 137 -13.48 -5.26 16.58
N THR A 138 -13.50 -4.77 17.81
CA THR A 138 -14.37 -3.66 18.25
C THR A 138 -13.74 -2.29 18.07
N GLU A 139 -12.40 -2.25 18.00
CA GLU A 139 -11.62 -1.04 17.80
C GLU A 139 -11.27 -0.82 16.34
N GLU A 140 -10.74 0.34 16.01
CA GLU A 140 -10.26 0.65 14.67
C GLU A 140 -9.08 -0.27 14.29
N LEU A 141 -9.18 -0.89 13.12
CA LEU A 141 -8.11 -1.71 12.54
C LEU A 141 -7.10 -0.81 11.84
N LEU A 142 -5.82 -0.95 12.16
CA LEU A 142 -4.73 -0.33 11.41
C LEU A 142 -3.99 -1.38 10.60
N THR A 143 -3.94 -1.18 9.29
CA THR A 143 -3.22 -2.04 8.34
C THR A 143 -2.16 -1.27 7.59
N PHE A 144 -1.07 -1.96 7.27
CA PHE A 144 -0.06 -1.52 6.31
C PHE A 144 -0.18 -2.41 5.07
N PHE A 145 -0.22 -1.79 3.91
CA PHE A 145 -0.21 -2.45 2.61
C PHE A 145 1.04 -2.03 1.85
N TRP A 146 1.66 -2.97 1.17
CA TRP A 146 2.73 -2.69 0.23
C TRP A 146 2.38 -3.27 -1.13
N SER A 147 2.66 -2.52 -2.19
CA SER A 147 2.60 -3.00 -3.57
C SER A 147 3.94 -2.78 -4.27
N HIS A 148 4.31 -3.69 -5.18
CA HIS A 148 5.60 -3.63 -5.87
C HIS A 148 5.74 -2.46 -6.84
N GLU A 149 4.64 -1.82 -7.19
CA GLU A 149 4.57 -0.71 -8.14
C GLU A 149 3.85 0.50 -7.53
N LEU A 150 4.10 1.67 -8.07
CA LEU A 150 3.35 2.88 -7.75
C LEU A 150 1.93 2.78 -8.34
N PHE A 151 0.96 3.34 -7.65
CA PHE A 151 -0.42 3.40 -8.15
C PHE A 151 -0.49 4.27 -9.40
N ASN A 152 -1.03 3.69 -10.48
CA ASN A 152 -1.32 4.40 -11.71
C ASN A 152 -2.83 4.46 -11.92
N PRO A 153 -3.48 5.64 -11.82
CA PRO A 153 -4.92 5.77 -11.98
C PRO A 153 -5.42 5.42 -13.39
N ASP A 154 -4.57 5.55 -14.41
CA ASP A 154 -4.91 5.21 -15.80
C ASP A 154 -4.84 3.70 -16.07
N ASN A 155 -4.10 2.95 -15.24
CA ASN A 155 -4.00 1.49 -15.32
C ASN A 155 -3.82 0.87 -13.93
N PRO A 156 -4.86 0.88 -13.09
CA PRO A 156 -4.74 0.52 -11.67
C PRO A 156 -4.53 -0.97 -11.40
N ASP A 157 -4.66 -1.84 -12.40
CA ASP A 157 -4.67 -3.32 -12.26
C ASP A 157 -5.52 -3.81 -11.06
N THR A 158 -6.68 -3.17 -10.87
CA THR A 158 -7.61 -3.47 -9.78
C THR A 158 -8.98 -3.76 -10.36
N ILE A 159 -9.38 -5.03 -10.30
CA ILE A 159 -10.61 -5.51 -10.95
C ILE A 159 -11.58 -5.97 -9.87
N ALA A 160 -12.73 -5.32 -9.77
CA ALA A 160 -13.75 -5.63 -8.78
C ALA A 160 -14.24 -7.09 -8.90
N SER A 161 -14.24 -7.80 -7.78
CA SER A 161 -14.71 -9.19 -7.70
C SER A 161 -15.02 -9.54 -6.24
N ALA A 162 -16.19 -10.10 -5.98
CA ALA A 162 -16.56 -10.59 -4.66
C ALA A 162 -15.69 -11.79 -4.26
N VAL A 163 -15.33 -11.90 -2.97
CA VAL A 163 -14.65 -13.06 -2.43
C VAL A 163 -15.65 -14.18 -2.13
N ILE A 164 -16.75 -13.82 -1.47
CA ILE A 164 -17.86 -14.74 -1.20
C ILE A 164 -18.84 -14.58 -2.35
N LEU A 165 -19.12 -15.68 -3.01
CA LEU A 165 -20.15 -15.73 -4.05
C LEU A 165 -21.51 -15.92 -3.37
N GLU A 166 -22.50 -15.08 -3.71
CA GLU A 166 -23.87 -15.32 -3.28
C GLU A 166 -24.39 -16.60 -3.95
N GLU A 167 -24.96 -17.50 -3.18
CA GLU A 167 -25.68 -18.64 -3.73
C GLU A 167 -26.91 -18.11 -4.50
N ASN A 168 -26.98 -18.44 -5.78
CA ASN A 168 -28.13 -18.12 -6.63
C ASN A 168 -29.32 -19.00 -6.32
#